data_b03f13112a7c3eec68fbf9fc10b86981
#
_entry.id   b03f13112a7c3eec68fbf9fc10b86981
#
_cell.length_a   1.000
_cell.length_b   1.000
_cell.length_c   1.000
_cell.angle_alpha   90.00
_cell.angle_beta   90.00
_cell.angle_gamma   90.00
#
_symmetry.space_group_name_H-M   'P 1'
#
loop_
_entity.id
_entity.type
_entity.pdbx_description
1 polymer ?
#
loop_
_entity_poly.entity_id
_entity_poly.type
_entity_poly.pdbx_seq_one_letter_code
_entity_poly.pdbx_strand_id
1 'polypeptide(L)'
;MSQNMDLTIGTHRESAFYELEFGPRTIMTLANFPDDVLPLLQMESLMTFEAMAYLRCDALVELGCYDGRALEIARLLNARYLGVDLDQRAIETLRTRIEREGMSDRADTVVDDILNHTRRGASVGSRALYLLPFNLRGNFREPKRLLDSLAVRSVAAVVSVFGDSAEATRVRQSYYRRCGVQGLELHTRDDGTVFTGSDGFYSRSYSRACLHALLAECGLTVVRSASNLFAHCVTVLPEGADQGFGSSAA
;
A
#
# COMPACT_ATOMS: atom_id res chain seq x y z
N MET A 1 33.13 35.20 9.35
CA MET A 1 33.37 33.82 8.89
C MET A 1 32.21 33.00 9.38
N SER A 2 31.20 32.85 8.52
CA SER A 2 29.98 32.14 8.84
C SER A 2 30.06 30.77 8.18
N GLN A 3 30.14 29.70 8.97
CA GLN A 3 30.15 28.33 8.49
C GLN A 3 28.71 27.97 8.13
N ASN A 4 28.43 27.83 6.83
CA ASN A 4 27.27 27.14 6.30
C ASN A 4 27.39 25.65 6.68
N MET A 5 26.57 25.23 7.61
CA MET A 5 26.36 23.82 7.91
C MET A 5 25.38 23.28 6.84
N ASP A 6 25.93 22.65 5.80
CA ASP A 6 25.19 21.88 4.82
C ASP A 6 24.50 20.71 5.55
N LEU A 7 23.21 20.87 5.82
CA LEU A 7 22.33 19.79 6.23
C LEU A 7 21.98 18.96 4.99
N THR A 8 22.92 18.09 4.59
CA THR A 8 22.59 16.96 3.72
C THR A 8 21.65 16.05 4.48
N ILE A 9 20.35 16.28 4.27
CA ILE A 9 19.29 15.34 4.67
C ILE A 9 19.53 14.08 3.84
N GLY A 10 20.20 13.10 4.44
CA GLY A 10 20.35 11.77 3.87
C GLY A 10 18.95 11.20 3.65
N THR A 11 18.52 11.17 2.41
CA THR A 11 17.36 10.38 2.00
C THR A 11 17.73 8.91 2.24
N HIS A 12 17.37 8.37 3.39
CA HIS A 12 17.40 6.94 3.62
C HIS A 12 16.45 6.31 2.59
N ARG A 13 16.99 5.79 1.50
CA ARG A 13 16.26 4.97 0.53
C ARG A 13 15.74 3.74 1.25
N GLU A 14 14.44 3.66 1.44
CA GLU A 14 13.82 2.64 2.29
C GLU A 14 13.93 1.23 1.72
N SER A 15 14.10 1.08 0.40
CA SER A 15 14.48 -0.20 -0.22
C SER A 15 15.13 0.02 -1.57
N ALA A 16 16.42 -0.23 -1.65
CA ALA A 16 17.18 -0.19 -2.90
C ALA A 16 16.64 -1.19 -3.95
N PHE A 17 16.03 -2.29 -3.50
CA PHE A 17 15.40 -3.30 -4.36
C PHE A 17 14.33 -2.71 -5.29
N TYR A 18 13.47 -1.83 -4.79
CA TYR A 18 12.39 -1.22 -5.57
C TYR A 18 12.86 -0.14 -6.55
N GLU A 19 14.12 0.24 -6.48
CA GLU A 19 14.77 1.11 -7.47
C GLU A 19 15.51 0.33 -8.56
N LEU A 20 15.68 -1.00 -8.39
CA LEU A 20 16.30 -1.87 -9.40
C LEU A 20 15.37 -2.01 -10.62
N GLU A 21 15.96 -2.02 -11.81
CA GLU A 21 15.20 -2.12 -13.06
C GLU A 21 14.25 -3.33 -13.12
N PHE A 22 14.60 -4.43 -12.48
CA PHE A 22 13.84 -5.69 -12.52
C PHE A 22 13.18 -6.06 -11.18
N GLY A 23 13.58 -5.47 -10.05
CA GLY A 23 13.10 -5.85 -8.72
C GLY A 23 11.58 -5.71 -8.56
N PRO A 24 10.98 -4.55 -8.76
CA PRO A 24 9.53 -4.36 -8.64
C PRO A 24 8.74 -5.23 -9.60
N ARG A 25 9.22 -5.39 -10.84
CA ARG A 25 8.54 -6.17 -11.87
C ARG A 25 8.40 -7.62 -11.51
N THR A 26 9.44 -8.26 -10.97
CA THR A 26 9.38 -9.66 -10.60
C THR A 26 8.38 -9.89 -9.46
N ILE A 27 8.32 -8.97 -8.49
CA ILE A 27 7.36 -9.01 -7.37
C ILE A 27 5.92 -8.77 -7.86
N MET A 28 5.70 -7.88 -8.82
CA MET A 28 4.34 -7.52 -9.25
C MET A 28 3.84 -8.32 -10.44
N THR A 29 4.66 -9.19 -11.03
CA THR A 29 4.25 -10.05 -12.15
C THR A 29 3.32 -11.16 -11.66
N LEU A 30 2.07 -11.17 -12.15
CA LEU A 30 1.04 -12.17 -11.77
C LEU A 30 1.51 -13.61 -11.97
N ALA A 31 2.32 -13.90 -13.00
CA ALA A 31 2.85 -15.24 -13.24
C ALA A 31 3.77 -15.76 -12.11
N ASN A 32 4.30 -14.88 -11.28
CA ASN A 32 5.10 -15.24 -10.12
C ASN A 32 4.27 -15.43 -8.86
N PHE A 33 3.00 -15.02 -8.86
CA PHE A 33 2.14 -15.18 -7.68
C PHE A 33 1.80 -16.67 -7.49
N PRO A 34 2.02 -17.21 -6.28
CA PRO A 34 1.43 -18.51 -5.96
C PRO A 34 -0.09 -18.36 -5.80
N ASP A 35 -0.83 -19.43 -6.06
CA ASP A 35 -2.29 -19.44 -5.91
C ASP A 35 -2.70 -19.05 -4.48
N ASP A 36 -1.89 -19.39 -3.49
CA ASP A 36 -2.08 -19.04 -2.07
C ASP A 36 -2.14 -17.53 -1.80
N VAL A 37 -1.62 -16.68 -2.70
CA VAL A 37 -1.67 -15.21 -2.58
C VAL A 37 -2.96 -14.63 -3.14
N LEU A 38 -3.65 -15.32 -4.04
CA LEU A 38 -4.90 -14.83 -4.65
C LEU A 38 -5.97 -14.46 -3.63
N PRO A 39 -6.21 -15.24 -2.54
CA PRO A 39 -7.17 -14.86 -1.51
C PRO A 39 -6.87 -13.52 -0.81
N LEU A 40 -5.58 -13.15 -0.70
CA LEU A 40 -5.20 -11.82 -0.20
C LEU A 40 -5.66 -10.72 -1.18
N LEU A 41 -5.39 -10.89 -2.47
CA LEU A 41 -5.78 -9.91 -3.50
C LEU A 41 -7.30 -9.74 -3.58
N GLN A 42 -8.04 -10.85 -3.48
CA GLN A 42 -9.50 -10.83 -3.47
C GLN A 42 -10.05 -10.11 -2.23
N MET A 43 -9.51 -10.41 -1.05
CA MET A 43 -9.89 -9.76 0.21
C MET A 43 -9.60 -8.25 0.16
N GLU A 44 -8.45 -7.85 -0.34
CA GLU A 44 -8.05 -6.45 -0.53
C GLU A 44 -9.02 -5.71 -1.46
N SER A 45 -9.32 -6.29 -2.63
CA SER A 45 -10.25 -5.71 -3.59
C SER A 45 -11.66 -5.54 -3.01
N LEU A 46 -12.17 -6.57 -2.31
CA LEU A 46 -13.48 -6.53 -1.67
C LEU A 46 -13.51 -5.47 -0.56
N MET A 47 -12.53 -5.45 0.32
CA MET A 47 -12.43 -4.45 1.40
C MET A 47 -12.34 -3.02 0.85
N THR A 48 -11.61 -2.82 -0.24
CA THR A 48 -11.48 -1.51 -0.88
C THR A 48 -12.81 -1.07 -1.50
N PHE A 49 -13.48 -1.97 -2.23
CA PHE A 49 -14.82 -1.70 -2.80
C PHE A 49 -15.83 -1.35 -1.71
N GLU A 50 -15.90 -2.14 -0.64
CA GLU A 50 -16.82 -1.91 0.48
C GLU A 50 -16.49 -0.62 1.23
N ALA A 51 -15.20 -0.31 1.45
CA ALA A 51 -14.78 0.93 2.10
C ALA A 51 -15.18 2.16 1.27
N MET A 52 -14.94 2.13 -0.05
CA MET A 52 -15.37 3.19 -0.98
C MET A 52 -16.89 3.44 -0.89
N ALA A 53 -17.67 2.36 -0.93
CA ALA A 53 -19.14 2.43 -0.89
C ALA A 53 -19.64 2.91 0.47
N TYR A 54 -19.16 2.32 1.56
CA TYR A 54 -19.58 2.64 2.93
C TYR A 54 -19.24 4.09 3.33
N LEU A 55 -18.01 4.53 3.01
CA LEU A 55 -17.53 5.87 3.31
C LEU A 55 -17.97 6.90 2.26
N ARG A 56 -18.67 6.47 1.22
CA ARG A 56 -19.12 7.31 0.09
C ARG A 56 -17.96 8.09 -0.53
N CYS A 57 -16.83 7.42 -0.72
CA CYS A 57 -15.65 8.03 -1.33
C CYS A 57 -15.89 8.27 -2.83
N ASP A 58 -15.46 9.45 -3.31
CA ASP A 58 -15.56 9.86 -4.72
C ASP A 58 -14.24 9.68 -5.48
N ALA A 59 -13.17 9.31 -4.77
CA ALA A 59 -11.86 9.06 -5.35
C ALA A 59 -11.12 7.92 -4.64
N LEU A 60 -10.33 7.16 -5.41
CA LEU A 60 -9.42 6.13 -4.94
C LEU A 60 -7.98 6.52 -5.29
N VAL A 61 -7.11 6.58 -4.29
CA VAL A 61 -5.66 6.80 -4.45
C VAL A 61 -4.94 5.49 -4.14
N GLU A 62 -4.35 4.87 -5.15
CA GLU A 62 -3.57 3.64 -5.00
C GLU A 62 -2.08 3.98 -4.87
N LEU A 63 -1.51 3.76 -3.70
CA LEU A 63 -0.09 4.00 -3.42
C LEU A 63 0.72 2.75 -3.75
N GLY A 64 1.79 2.88 -4.55
CA GLY A 64 2.51 1.74 -5.09
C GLY A 64 1.64 0.95 -6.07
N CYS A 65 1.01 1.66 -7.00
CA CYS A 65 -0.04 1.12 -7.86
C CYS A 65 0.46 0.15 -8.93
N TYR A 66 1.75 0.17 -9.27
CA TYR A 66 2.34 -0.57 -10.38
C TYR A 66 1.51 -0.39 -11.67
N ASP A 67 0.80 -1.42 -12.15
CA ASP A 67 -0.06 -1.39 -13.34
C ASP A 67 -1.54 -1.07 -13.05
N GLY A 68 -1.86 -0.65 -11.83
CA GLY A 68 -3.18 -0.15 -11.43
C GLY A 68 -4.23 -1.23 -11.21
N ARG A 69 -3.98 -2.19 -10.33
CA ARG A 69 -4.96 -3.24 -10.02
C ARG A 69 -6.29 -2.71 -9.49
N ALA A 70 -6.25 -1.63 -8.72
CA ALA A 70 -7.46 -1.04 -8.14
C ALA A 70 -8.21 -0.10 -9.10
N LEU A 71 -7.70 0.17 -10.30
CA LEU A 71 -8.39 0.96 -11.34
C LEU A 71 -9.80 0.41 -11.60
N GLU A 72 -9.94 -0.93 -11.61
CA GLU A 72 -11.22 -1.61 -11.84
C GLU A 72 -12.27 -1.24 -10.77
N ILE A 73 -11.85 -1.08 -9.51
CA ILE A 73 -12.75 -0.70 -8.42
C ILE A 73 -13.28 0.72 -8.64
N ALA A 74 -12.38 1.65 -9.00
CA ALA A 74 -12.77 3.02 -9.32
C ALA A 74 -13.72 3.08 -10.52
N ARG A 75 -13.47 2.26 -11.55
CA ARG A 75 -14.34 2.13 -12.73
C ARG A 75 -15.74 1.64 -12.36
N LEU A 76 -15.82 0.56 -11.57
CA LEU A 76 -17.11 -0.02 -11.14
C LEU A 76 -17.94 0.96 -10.31
N LEU A 77 -17.30 1.77 -9.49
CA LEU A 77 -17.95 2.75 -8.63
C LEU A 77 -18.14 4.13 -9.28
N ASN A 78 -17.74 4.29 -10.53
CA ASN A 78 -17.72 5.57 -11.22
C ASN A 78 -16.97 6.66 -10.45
N ALA A 79 -15.91 6.28 -9.74
CA ALA A 79 -15.08 7.16 -8.92
C ALA A 79 -13.86 7.66 -9.71
N ARG A 80 -13.23 8.73 -9.21
CA ARG A 80 -11.92 9.16 -9.70
C ARG A 80 -10.85 8.17 -9.23
N TYR A 81 -9.76 8.08 -9.98
CA TYR A 81 -8.62 7.24 -9.64
C TYR A 81 -7.32 8.03 -9.75
N LEU A 82 -6.41 7.81 -8.81
CA LEU A 82 -5.03 8.25 -8.91
C LEU A 82 -4.09 7.11 -8.55
N GLY A 83 -3.27 6.69 -9.51
CA GLY A 83 -2.18 5.75 -9.28
C GLY A 83 -0.86 6.47 -9.01
N VAL A 84 -0.17 6.11 -7.93
CA VAL A 84 1.14 6.67 -7.56
C VAL A 84 2.16 5.55 -7.46
N ASP A 85 3.25 5.64 -8.21
CA ASP A 85 4.35 4.66 -8.16
C ASP A 85 5.69 5.33 -8.50
N LEU A 86 6.79 4.73 -8.05
CA LEU A 86 8.15 5.12 -8.42
C LEU A 86 8.55 4.61 -9.82
N ASP A 87 7.98 3.47 -10.26
CA ASP A 87 8.32 2.86 -11.54
C ASP A 87 7.64 3.60 -12.70
N GLN A 88 8.41 4.43 -13.39
CA GLN A 88 7.94 5.18 -14.54
C GLN A 88 7.34 4.27 -15.63
N ARG A 89 7.91 3.09 -15.89
CA ARG A 89 7.42 2.18 -16.94
C ARG A 89 6.09 1.54 -16.55
N ALA A 90 5.91 1.23 -15.26
CA ALA A 90 4.62 0.76 -14.75
C ALA A 90 3.55 1.86 -14.93
N ILE A 91 3.88 3.10 -14.59
CA ILE A 91 3.00 4.27 -14.80
C ILE A 91 2.67 4.48 -16.27
N GLU A 92 3.61 4.34 -17.20
CA GLU A 92 3.35 4.44 -18.65
C GLU A 92 2.40 3.33 -19.13
N THR A 93 2.58 2.10 -18.60
CA THR A 93 1.66 0.98 -18.87
C THR A 93 0.26 1.27 -18.36
N LEU A 94 0.15 1.82 -17.14
CA LEU A 94 -1.12 2.21 -16.54
C LEU A 94 -1.80 3.34 -17.32
N ARG A 95 -1.08 4.34 -17.81
CA ARG A 95 -1.63 5.40 -18.68
C ARG A 95 -2.24 4.82 -19.94
N THR A 96 -1.52 3.94 -20.61
CA THR A 96 -2.01 3.26 -21.81
C THR A 96 -3.29 2.45 -21.51
N ARG A 97 -3.35 1.82 -20.33
CA ARG A 97 -4.54 1.10 -19.87
C ARG A 97 -5.71 2.05 -19.63
N ILE A 98 -5.49 3.17 -18.94
CA ILE A 98 -6.50 4.20 -18.66
C ILE A 98 -7.12 4.72 -19.97
N GLU A 99 -6.29 5.04 -20.96
CA GLU A 99 -6.72 5.49 -22.29
C GLU A 99 -7.56 4.42 -23.01
N ARG A 100 -7.05 3.19 -23.06
CA ARG A 100 -7.73 2.06 -23.70
C ARG A 100 -9.08 1.74 -23.07
N GLU A 101 -9.20 1.88 -21.73
CA GLU A 101 -10.43 1.63 -20.99
C GLU A 101 -11.38 2.84 -20.93
N GLY A 102 -11.03 3.95 -21.59
CA GLY A 102 -11.86 5.15 -21.68
C GLY A 102 -12.05 5.88 -20.35
N MET A 103 -11.02 5.87 -19.48
CA MET A 103 -11.07 6.47 -18.15
C MET A 103 -10.27 7.78 -18.04
N SER A 104 -9.77 8.34 -19.14
CA SER A 104 -8.88 9.52 -19.12
C SER A 104 -9.53 10.79 -18.56
N ASP A 105 -10.85 10.83 -18.45
CA ASP A 105 -11.62 11.94 -17.86
C ASP A 105 -11.60 11.93 -16.31
N ARG A 106 -11.28 10.78 -15.68
CA ARG A 106 -11.39 10.57 -14.23
C ARG A 106 -10.26 9.77 -13.59
N ALA A 107 -9.33 9.25 -14.39
CA ALA A 107 -8.17 8.52 -13.89
C ALA A 107 -6.88 9.22 -14.30
N ASP A 108 -5.96 9.34 -13.35
CA ASP A 108 -4.64 9.94 -13.54
C ASP A 108 -3.54 9.12 -12.86
N THR A 109 -2.29 9.42 -13.18
CA THR A 109 -1.13 8.72 -12.65
C THR A 109 0.02 9.68 -12.37
N VAL A 110 0.80 9.38 -11.33
CA VAL A 110 1.97 10.17 -10.95
C VAL A 110 3.16 9.26 -10.70
N VAL A 111 4.30 9.59 -11.31
CA VAL A 111 5.60 9.03 -10.93
C VAL A 111 6.10 9.83 -9.73
N ASP A 112 6.01 9.27 -8.53
CA ASP A 112 6.47 9.94 -7.31
C ASP A 112 6.76 8.91 -6.21
N ASP A 113 7.62 9.30 -5.26
CA ASP A 113 7.74 8.61 -3.98
C ASP A 113 6.46 8.79 -3.17
N ILE A 114 5.88 7.68 -2.68
CA ILE A 114 4.59 7.70 -1.98
C ILE A 114 4.64 8.53 -0.68
N LEU A 115 5.79 8.61 0.01
CA LEU A 115 5.97 9.45 1.18
C LEU A 115 5.99 10.94 0.80
N ASN A 116 6.60 11.28 -0.34
CA ASN A 116 6.57 12.63 -0.86
C ASN A 116 5.17 13.02 -1.32
N HIS A 117 4.52 12.11 -2.06
CA HIS A 117 3.14 12.32 -2.53
C HIS A 117 2.19 12.55 -1.36
N THR A 118 2.21 11.68 -0.34
CA THR A 118 1.34 11.82 0.83
C THR A 118 1.61 13.09 1.62
N ARG A 119 2.84 13.62 1.66
CA ARG A 119 3.16 14.89 2.31
C ARG A 119 2.69 16.11 1.53
N ARG A 120 2.83 16.11 0.20
CA ARG A 120 2.47 17.27 -0.64
C ARG A 120 0.99 17.54 -0.71
N GLY A 121 0.17 16.54 -0.51
CA GLY A 121 -1.25 16.75 -0.33
C GLY A 121 -2.05 17.02 -1.61
N ALA A 122 -1.71 16.42 -2.73
CA ALA A 122 -2.57 16.52 -3.93
C ALA A 122 -3.99 16.01 -3.61
N SER A 123 -4.99 16.87 -3.85
CA SER A 123 -6.40 16.50 -3.69
C SER A 123 -6.88 15.86 -4.99
N VAL A 124 -7.44 14.65 -4.89
CA VAL A 124 -7.98 13.91 -6.04
C VAL A 124 -9.52 13.98 -6.08
N GLY A 125 -10.12 14.29 -4.96
CA GLY A 125 -11.56 14.37 -4.77
C GLY A 125 -11.91 15.02 -3.44
N SER A 126 -13.18 15.16 -3.13
CA SER A 126 -13.63 15.69 -1.84
C SER A 126 -13.51 14.67 -0.71
N ARG A 127 -13.62 13.38 -1.03
CA ARG A 127 -13.53 12.24 -0.12
C ARG A 127 -12.73 11.11 -0.77
N ALA A 128 -11.42 11.15 -0.61
CA ALA A 128 -10.53 10.15 -1.15
C ALA A 128 -10.30 8.99 -0.16
N LEU A 129 -10.35 7.75 -0.67
CA LEU A 129 -9.84 6.57 0.01
C LEU A 129 -8.42 6.28 -0.48
N TYR A 130 -7.51 6.07 0.44
CA TYR A 130 -6.14 5.66 0.13
C TYR A 130 -6.01 4.14 0.25
N LEU A 131 -5.41 3.49 -0.74
CA LEU A 131 -5.11 2.06 -0.71
C LEU A 131 -3.61 1.84 -0.59
N LEU A 132 -3.19 1.08 0.43
CA LEU A 132 -1.85 0.54 0.60
C LEU A 132 -1.90 -0.95 0.26
N PRO A 133 -1.71 -1.31 -1.02
CA PRO A 133 -1.98 -2.66 -1.50
C PRO A 133 -0.85 -3.62 -1.19
N PHE A 134 -1.16 -4.90 -1.21
CA PHE A 134 -0.24 -6.03 -1.34
C PHE A 134 1.02 -5.91 -0.48
N ASN A 135 0.82 -5.71 0.81
CA ASN A 135 1.93 -5.58 1.77
C ASN A 135 2.87 -4.37 1.53
N LEU A 136 2.43 -3.37 0.78
CA LEU A 136 3.23 -2.15 0.56
C LEU A 136 3.80 -1.62 1.87
N ARG A 137 2.97 -1.57 2.91
CA ARG A 137 3.39 -1.15 4.24
C ARG A 137 4.53 -2.00 4.80
N GLY A 138 4.54 -3.31 4.53
CA GLY A 138 5.59 -4.24 4.97
C GLY A 138 6.95 -4.01 4.30
N ASN A 139 7.01 -3.23 3.24
CA ASN A 139 8.25 -2.93 2.52
C ASN A 139 9.04 -1.76 3.15
N PHE A 140 8.44 -1.05 4.11
CA PHE A 140 9.09 0.06 4.82
C PHE A 140 9.76 -0.42 6.11
N ARG A 141 11.04 -0.09 6.28
CA ARG A 141 11.80 -0.41 7.50
C ARG A 141 11.29 0.40 8.69
N GLU A 142 10.89 1.65 8.46
CA GLU A 142 10.26 2.50 9.46
C GLU A 142 8.74 2.40 9.40
N PRO A 143 8.12 1.68 10.35
CA PRO A 143 6.72 1.32 10.27
C PRO A 143 5.76 2.48 10.34
N LYS A 144 6.05 3.55 11.05
CA LYS A 144 5.11 4.65 11.29
C LYS A 144 5.06 5.68 10.16
N ARG A 145 6.16 5.90 9.47
CA ARG A 145 6.36 7.04 8.58
C ARG A 145 5.25 7.25 7.54
N LEU A 146 4.81 6.18 6.89
CA LEU A 146 3.71 6.25 5.92
C LEU A 146 2.35 6.43 6.61
N LEU A 147 2.12 5.71 7.71
CA LEU A 147 0.85 5.76 8.45
C LEU A 147 0.64 7.14 9.10
N ASP A 148 1.68 7.72 9.69
CA ASP A 148 1.63 9.08 10.26
C ASP A 148 1.27 10.12 9.17
N SER A 149 1.78 9.95 7.95
CA SER A 149 1.44 10.85 6.85
C SER A 149 -0.03 10.77 6.45
N LEU A 150 -0.66 9.60 6.53
CA LEU A 150 -2.11 9.43 6.28
C LEU A 150 -2.94 10.05 7.41
N ALA A 151 -2.55 9.84 8.67
CA ALA A 151 -3.22 10.41 9.83
C ALA A 151 -3.20 11.96 9.80
N VAL A 152 -2.03 12.55 9.55
CA VAL A 152 -1.87 14.01 9.40
C VAL A 152 -2.77 14.58 8.31
N ARG A 153 -2.97 13.84 7.22
CA ARG A 153 -3.86 14.24 6.12
C ARG A 153 -5.35 14.05 6.43
N SER A 154 -5.68 13.41 7.52
CA SER A 154 -7.06 13.07 7.88
C SER A 154 -7.80 12.31 6.76
N VAL A 155 -7.15 11.32 6.15
CA VAL A 155 -7.74 10.52 5.07
C VAL A 155 -8.05 9.10 5.53
N ALA A 156 -9.14 8.54 5.00
CA ALA A 156 -9.45 7.13 5.15
C ALA A 156 -8.48 6.27 4.34
N ALA A 157 -8.14 5.08 4.85
CA ALA A 157 -7.28 4.17 4.10
C ALA A 157 -7.69 2.70 4.26
N VAL A 158 -7.38 1.90 3.24
CA VAL A 158 -7.32 0.43 3.32
C VAL A 158 -5.86 0.02 3.34
N VAL A 159 -5.49 -0.78 4.32
CA VAL A 159 -4.13 -1.30 4.48
C VAL A 159 -4.17 -2.82 4.43
N SER A 160 -3.41 -3.39 3.51
CA SER A 160 -3.27 -4.83 3.31
C SER A 160 -1.84 -5.26 3.61
N VAL A 161 -1.67 -6.27 4.48
CA VAL A 161 -0.37 -6.79 4.89
C VAL A 161 -0.38 -8.32 4.96
N PHE A 162 0.78 -8.92 4.76
CA PHE A 162 0.94 -10.34 5.06
C PHE A 162 0.83 -10.62 6.56
N GLY A 163 0.17 -11.74 6.88
CA GLY A 163 0.10 -12.30 8.23
C GLY A 163 1.41 -12.99 8.63
N ASP A 164 1.53 -13.31 9.91
CA ASP A 164 2.72 -13.89 10.54
C ASP A 164 2.61 -15.41 10.78
N SER A 165 1.56 -16.07 10.27
CA SER A 165 1.42 -17.52 10.38
C SER A 165 2.60 -18.26 9.74
N ALA A 166 2.89 -19.47 10.23
CA ALA A 166 3.92 -20.32 9.64
C ALA A 166 3.63 -20.61 8.16
N GLU A 167 2.36 -20.78 7.80
CA GLU A 167 1.91 -21.00 6.43
C GLU A 167 2.16 -19.76 5.55
N ALA A 168 1.76 -18.58 6.01
CA ALA A 168 2.03 -17.33 5.32
C ALA A 168 3.55 -17.11 5.11
N THR A 169 4.35 -17.42 6.12
CA THR A 169 5.81 -17.34 6.04
C THR A 169 6.38 -18.28 4.98
N ARG A 170 5.91 -19.53 4.93
CA ARG A 170 6.32 -20.52 3.93
C ARG A 170 5.96 -20.09 2.50
N VAL A 171 4.73 -19.60 2.30
CA VAL A 171 4.24 -19.10 1.00
C VAL A 171 5.06 -17.90 0.56
N ARG A 172 5.30 -16.91 1.44
CA ARG A 172 6.15 -15.73 1.16
C ARG A 172 7.57 -16.13 0.77
N GLN A 173 8.18 -17.09 1.48
CA GLN A 173 9.53 -17.55 1.17
C GLN A 173 9.60 -18.17 -0.23
N SER A 174 8.64 -19.03 -0.58
CA SER A 174 8.54 -19.62 -1.90
C SER A 174 8.35 -18.56 -2.99
N TYR A 175 7.46 -17.59 -2.73
CA TYR A 175 7.17 -16.48 -3.63
C TYR A 175 8.42 -15.63 -3.90
N TYR A 176 9.13 -15.18 -2.86
CA TYR A 176 10.31 -14.32 -3.03
C TYR A 176 11.48 -15.05 -3.72
N ARG A 177 11.64 -16.36 -3.48
CA ARG A 177 12.60 -17.18 -4.24
C ARG A 177 12.24 -17.24 -5.72
N ARG A 178 10.96 -17.44 -6.04
CA ARG A 178 10.47 -17.43 -7.43
C ARG A 178 10.68 -16.07 -8.10
N CYS A 179 10.53 -14.98 -7.36
CA CYS A 179 10.82 -13.64 -7.84
C CYS A 179 12.33 -13.35 -8.00
N GLY A 180 13.20 -14.29 -7.64
CA GLY A 180 14.65 -14.14 -7.83
C GLY A 180 15.34 -13.23 -6.82
N VAL A 181 14.71 -12.98 -5.65
CA VAL A 181 15.34 -12.20 -4.56
C VAL A 181 16.65 -12.86 -4.15
N GLN A 182 17.75 -12.11 -4.24
CA GLN A 182 19.08 -12.60 -3.99
C GLN A 182 19.41 -12.64 -2.50
N GLY A 183 20.09 -13.71 -2.04
CA GLY A 183 20.51 -13.82 -0.63
C GLY A 183 19.33 -13.74 0.35
N LEU A 184 18.18 -14.35 0.01
CA LEU A 184 16.97 -14.28 0.81
C LEU A 184 17.17 -14.89 2.20
N GLU A 185 17.03 -14.07 3.23
CA GLU A 185 17.10 -14.47 4.65
C GLU A 185 15.77 -14.23 5.35
N LEU A 186 15.45 -15.09 6.33
CA LEU A 186 14.27 -14.99 7.18
C LEU A 186 14.69 -14.66 8.62
N HIS A 187 14.09 -13.62 9.18
CA HIS A 187 14.24 -13.22 10.57
C HIS A 187 12.89 -13.28 11.26
N THR A 188 12.77 -14.13 12.29
CA THR A 188 11.56 -14.21 13.13
C THR A 188 11.67 -13.18 14.25
N ARG A 189 10.57 -12.46 14.53
CA ARG A 189 10.43 -11.46 15.58
C ARG A 189 9.12 -11.71 16.33
N ASP A 190 8.98 -11.15 17.52
CA ASP A 190 7.78 -11.29 18.34
C ASP A 190 6.52 -10.68 17.66
N ASP A 191 6.72 -9.75 16.73
CA ASP A 191 5.69 -8.98 16.07
C ASP A 191 5.48 -9.36 14.58
N GLY A 192 6.08 -10.46 14.14
CA GLY A 192 5.97 -10.96 12.77
C GLY A 192 7.28 -11.50 12.20
N THR A 193 7.31 -11.74 10.90
CA THR A 193 8.50 -12.23 10.20
C THR A 193 9.00 -11.21 9.19
N VAL A 194 10.32 -11.10 9.08
CA VAL A 194 11.00 -10.21 8.13
C VAL A 194 11.80 -11.04 7.15
N PHE A 195 11.62 -10.79 5.87
CA PHE A 195 12.50 -11.26 4.81
C PHE A 195 13.41 -10.12 4.35
N THR A 196 14.70 -10.42 4.19
CA THR A 196 15.68 -9.51 3.61
C THR A 196 16.40 -10.18 2.45
N GLY A 197 16.90 -9.40 1.51
CA GLY A 197 17.75 -9.84 0.41
C GLY A 197 19.04 -9.05 0.35
N SER A 198 20.11 -9.65 -0.20
CA SER A 198 21.39 -8.98 -0.44
C SER A 198 21.29 -7.86 -1.49
N ASP A 199 20.23 -7.88 -2.29
CA ASP A 199 19.83 -6.86 -3.29
C ASP A 199 19.08 -5.67 -2.68
N GLY A 200 18.96 -5.60 -1.35
CA GLY A 200 18.24 -4.55 -0.63
C GLY A 200 16.75 -4.86 -0.43
N PHE A 201 16.28 -6.02 -0.86
CA PHE A 201 14.89 -6.46 -0.61
C PHE A 201 14.58 -6.46 0.90
N TYR A 202 13.39 -5.98 1.24
CA TYR A 202 12.86 -5.99 2.58
C TYR A 202 11.34 -6.21 2.54
N SER A 203 10.86 -7.17 3.32
CA SER A 203 9.41 -7.42 3.46
C SER A 203 9.09 -7.96 4.84
N ARG A 204 8.23 -7.25 5.56
CA ARG A 204 7.75 -7.61 6.90
C ARG A 204 6.29 -8.04 6.86
N SER A 205 5.96 -9.06 7.63
CA SER A 205 4.58 -9.42 7.99
C SER A 205 4.21 -8.88 9.36
N TYR A 206 2.92 -8.93 9.67
CA TYR A 206 2.40 -8.45 10.94
C TYR A 206 1.46 -9.47 11.53
N SER A 207 1.52 -9.67 12.87
CA SER A 207 0.37 -10.23 13.57
C SER A 207 -0.77 -9.22 13.55
N ARG A 208 -2.01 -9.71 13.67
CA ARG A 208 -3.18 -8.83 13.74
C ARG A 208 -3.06 -7.83 14.89
N ALA A 209 -2.62 -8.30 16.07
CA ALA A 209 -2.47 -7.45 17.25
C ALA A 209 -1.43 -6.35 17.03
N CYS A 210 -0.27 -6.71 16.44
CA CYS A 210 0.79 -5.76 16.15
C CYS A 210 0.35 -4.71 15.11
N LEU A 211 -0.36 -5.13 14.04
CA LEU A 211 -0.91 -4.19 13.06
C LEU A 211 -1.85 -3.19 13.71
N HIS A 212 -2.80 -3.67 14.55
CA HIS A 212 -3.76 -2.79 15.21
C HIS A 212 -3.09 -1.82 16.21
N ALA A 213 -2.11 -2.30 16.97
CA ALA A 213 -1.33 -1.45 17.89
C ALA A 213 -0.58 -0.36 17.13
N LEU A 214 0.10 -0.72 16.03
CA LEU A 214 0.82 0.23 15.18
C LEU A 214 -0.10 1.31 14.59
N LEU A 215 -1.28 0.93 14.11
CA LEU A 215 -2.27 1.87 13.56
C LEU A 215 -2.77 2.83 14.64
N ALA A 216 -3.09 2.33 15.83
CA ALA A 216 -3.52 3.16 16.96
C ALA A 216 -2.43 4.14 17.41
N GLU A 217 -1.16 3.70 17.45
CA GLU A 217 -0.03 4.58 17.75
C GLU A 217 0.18 5.71 16.73
N CYS A 218 -0.32 5.53 15.49
CA CYS A 218 -0.31 6.56 14.44
C CYS A 218 -1.60 7.40 14.42
N GLY A 219 -2.51 7.27 15.40
CA GLY A 219 -3.78 7.99 15.43
C GLY A 219 -4.78 7.51 14.36
N LEU A 220 -4.72 6.23 13.99
CA LEU A 220 -5.63 5.61 13.02
C LEU A 220 -6.52 4.57 13.72
N THR A 221 -7.83 4.75 13.62
CA THR A 221 -8.83 3.84 14.18
C THR A 221 -9.23 2.81 13.14
N VAL A 222 -9.15 1.51 13.49
CA VAL A 222 -9.64 0.42 12.64
C VAL A 222 -11.16 0.35 12.73
N VAL A 223 -11.85 0.59 11.62
CA VAL A 223 -13.33 0.54 11.55
C VAL A 223 -13.83 -0.76 10.91
N ARG A 224 -13.00 -1.43 10.14
CA ARG A 224 -13.27 -2.75 9.55
C ARG A 224 -12.00 -3.57 9.48
N SER A 225 -12.12 -4.88 9.65
CA SER A 225 -10.99 -5.80 9.61
C SER A 225 -11.44 -7.13 8.99
N ALA A 226 -10.64 -7.64 8.07
CA ALA A 226 -10.74 -8.99 7.53
C ALA A 226 -9.37 -9.67 7.62
N SER A 227 -9.37 -10.98 7.81
CA SER A 227 -8.16 -11.78 7.88
C SER A 227 -8.41 -13.14 7.27
N ASN A 228 -7.40 -13.67 6.62
CA ASN A 228 -7.34 -15.07 6.22
C ASN A 228 -6.02 -15.69 6.73
N LEU A 229 -5.71 -16.90 6.30
CA LEU A 229 -4.50 -17.61 6.72
C LEU A 229 -3.20 -16.86 6.37
N PHE A 230 -3.22 -16.03 5.33
CA PHE A 230 -2.02 -15.42 4.75
C PHE A 230 -1.89 -13.92 5.03
N ALA A 231 -3.00 -13.23 5.34
CA ALA A 231 -3.02 -11.79 5.34
C ALA A 231 -4.04 -11.17 6.29
N HIS A 232 -3.80 -9.90 6.59
CA HIS A 232 -4.73 -9.00 7.26
C HIS A 232 -5.02 -7.81 6.34
N CYS A 233 -6.29 -7.44 6.26
CA CYS A 233 -6.74 -6.24 5.56
C CYS A 233 -7.63 -5.42 6.49
N VAL A 234 -7.37 -4.13 6.62
CA VAL A 234 -8.10 -3.25 7.51
C VAL A 234 -8.50 -1.97 6.81
N THR A 235 -9.71 -1.47 7.11
CA THR A 235 -10.11 -0.08 6.80
C THR A 235 -9.88 0.76 8.03
N VAL A 236 -9.18 1.89 7.86
CA VAL A 236 -8.85 2.80 8.93
C VAL A 236 -9.35 4.21 8.66
N LEU A 237 -9.70 4.91 9.73
CA LEU A 237 -10.01 6.33 9.72
C LEU A 237 -9.06 7.07 10.69
N PRO A 238 -8.75 8.34 10.43
CA PRO A 238 -8.07 9.17 11.41
C PRO A 238 -8.89 9.28 12.70
N GLU A 239 -8.21 9.35 13.81
CA GLU A 239 -8.85 9.54 15.12
C GLU A 239 -9.73 10.79 15.10
N GLY A 240 -10.98 10.69 15.56
CA GLY A 240 -11.95 11.78 15.53
C GLY A 240 -12.70 12.00 14.22
N ALA A 241 -12.38 11.27 13.14
CA ALA A 241 -13.08 11.38 11.85
C ALA A 241 -14.47 10.68 11.84
N ASP A 242 -14.74 9.84 12.82
CA ASP A 242 -15.95 8.98 12.88
C ASP A 242 -17.28 9.77 13.04
N GLN A 243 -17.24 11.03 13.46
CA GLN A 243 -18.44 11.84 13.68
C GLN A 243 -19.01 12.52 12.42
N GLY A 244 -18.27 12.52 11.31
CA GLY A 244 -18.70 13.15 10.05
C GLY A 244 -19.22 12.19 8.99
N PHE A 245 -18.88 10.91 9.06
CA PHE A 245 -19.18 9.92 8.02
C PHE A 245 -20.52 9.17 8.23
N GLY A 246 -21.08 9.18 9.45
CA GLY A 246 -22.25 8.38 9.82
C GLY A 246 -23.59 9.12 9.97
N SER A 247 -23.65 10.44 9.94
CA SER A 247 -24.85 11.19 10.37
C SER A 247 -25.79 11.68 9.26
N SER A 248 -25.71 11.11 8.04
CA SER A 248 -26.69 11.43 6.97
C SER A 248 -27.38 10.17 6.45
N ALA A 249 -28.08 9.48 7.34
CA ALA A 249 -29.07 8.48 7.00
C ALA A 249 -30.36 8.81 7.75
N ALA A 250 -31.18 9.67 7.15
CA ALA A 250 -32.61 9.80 7.40
C ALA A 250 -33.30 9.93 6.05
#